data_ef83860bec18b2e9313026dce5593261
#
_entry.id   ef83860bec18b2e9313026dce5593261
#
_cell.length_a   1.000
_cell.length_b   1.000
_cell.length_c   1.000
_cell.angle_alpha   90.00
_cell.angle_beta   90.00
_cell.angle_gamma   90.00
#
_symmetry.space_group_name_H-M   'P 1'
#
loop_
_entity.id
_entity.type
_entity.pdbx_description
1 polymer ?
#
loop_
_entity_poly.entity_id
_entity_poly.type
_entity_poly.pdbx_seq_one_letter_code
_entity_poly.pdbx_strand_id
1 'polypeptide(L)'
;MYIWLDRALEYFSYLPRNEPKLQLWHDFLLWSASQVCEPLNRDLQIRIIARYGGDIRTLFMGAYRAITAGVAEDPAQNVLLHLAVEFGVACPSPAQYAGETIDQLFVQRVMDLTDKSDPDVALAAADGITIHLANCDKDYGSSMIAMANVVRNRFRANYQEKAIFVSGGDGNEYSYLAPFIQLAIMGMPCYASPDGPILCGDQQALFAPQSAFCSAEFFSSYWTKVRRAELWRMNRRM
;
A
#
# COMPACT_ATOMS: atom_id res chain seq x y z
N MET A 1 -2.32 22.32 -10.86
CA MET A 1 -1.24 22.27 -9.86
C MET A 1 -1.86 21.85 -8.54
N TYR A 2 -1.37 20.80 -7.92
CA TYR A 2 -1.99 20.24 -6.72
C TYR A 2 -1.43 20.96 -5.48
N ILE A 3 -2.31 21.55 -4.66
CA ILE A 3 -1.92 22.27 -3.44
C ILE A 3 -1.14 21.38 -2.47
N TRP A 4 -1.54 20.12 -2.35
CA TRP A 4 -0.87 19.16 -1.49
C TRP A 4 0.57 18.86 -1.96
N LEU A 5 0.79 18.81 -3.28
CA LEU A 5 2.11 18.53 -3.87
C LEU A 5 3.08 19.68 -3.59
N ASP A 6 2.66 20.91 -3.82
CA ASP A 6 3.47 22.11 -3.53
C ASP A 6 3.87 22.17 -2.04
N ARG A 7 2.92 21.84 -1.14
CA ARG A 7 3.20 21.78 0.30
C ARG A 7 4.19 20.66 0.66
N ALA A 8 4.02 19.47 0.08
CA ALA A 8 4.95 18.37 0.32
C ALA A 8 6.37 18.74 -0.15
N LEU A 9 6.50 19.30 -1.34
CA LEU A 9 7.78 19.76 -1.90
C LEU A 9 8.41 20.91 -1.08
N GLU A 10 7.60 21.80 -0.51
CA GLU A 10 8.10 22.82 0.42
C GLU A 10 8.84 22.17 1.60
N TYR A 11 8.24 21.17 2.27
CA TYR A 11 8.92 20.44 3.35
C TYR A 11 10.18 19.73 2.87
N PHE A 12 10.17 19.15 1.68
CA PHE A 12 11.33 18.50 1.08
C PHE A 12 12.45 19.50 0.74
N SER A 13 12.13 20.75 0.48
CA SER A 13 13.12 21.79 0.20
C SER A 13 14.01 22.14 1.41
N TYR A 14 13.52 21.85 2.62
CA TYR A 14 14.26 22.05 3.88
C TYR A 14 15.04 20.83 4.34
N LEU A 15 14.97 19.69 3.61
CA LEU A 15 15.73 18.49 3.95
C LEU A 15 17.26 18.73 3.81
N PRO A 16 18.09 17.99 4.54
CA PRO A 16 19.54 18.11 4.48
C PRO A 16 20.08 17.93 3.06
N ARG A 17 20.77 18.96 2.53
CA ARG A 17 21.28 18.95 1.14
C ARG A 17 22.53 18.11 0.95
N ASN A 18 23.20 17.74 2.03
CA ASN A 18 24.39 16.88 2.04
C ASN A 18 24.05 15.39 1.90
N GLU A 19 22.79 15.01 2.02
CA GLU A 19 22.33 13.64 1.87
C GLU A 19 21.82 13.37 0.44
N PRO A 20 22.06 12.15 -0.08
CA PRO A 20 21.50 11.75 -1.38
C PRO A 20 19.96 11.80 -1.35
N LYS A 21 19.34 12.40 -2.36
CA LYS A 21 17.87 12.50 -2.46
C LYS A 21 17.19 11.14 -2.33
N LEU A 22 17.75 10.11 -2.95
CA LEU A 22 17.21 8.74 -2.90
C LEU A 22 17.19 8.20 -1.47
N GLN A 23 18.26 8.45 -0.68
CA GLN A 23 18.31 8.03 0.72
C GLN A 23 17.26 8.76 1.57
N LEU A 24 17.13 10.08 1.38
CA LEU A 24 16.09 10.87 2.05
C LEU A 24 14.69 10.39 1.70
N TRP A 25 14.47 10.02 0.44
CA TRP A 25 13.21 9.46 -0.02
C TRP A 25 12.91 8.10 0.63
N HIS A 26 13.89 7.19 0.65
CA HIS A 26 13.74 5.88 1.30
C HIS A 26 13.42 6.02 2.80
N ASP A 27 14.15 6.89 3.51
CA ASP A 27 13.90 7.12 4.93
C ASP A 27 12.53 7.79 5.17
N PHE A 28 12.07 8.64 4.25
CA PHE A 28 10.72 9.20 4.28
C PHE A 28 9.65 8.12 4.08
N LEU A 29 9.82 7.19 3.12
CA LEU A 29 8.89 6.08 2.93
C LEU A 29 8.84 5.16 4.16
N LEU A 30 10.00 4.78 4.70
CA LEU A 30 10.10 3.98 5.91
C LEU A 30 9.41 4.67 7.11
N TRP A 31 9.68 5.97 7.27
CA TRP A 31 9.06 6.76 8.32
C TRP A 31 7.54 6.84 8.14
N SER A 32 7.07 7.10 6.93
CA SER A 32 5.64 7.18 6.60
C SER A 32 4.93 5.84 6.79
N ALA A 33 5.55 4.73 6.35
CA ALA A 33 5.04 3.38 6.60
C ALA A 33 4.89 3.10 8.10
N SER A 34 5.86 3.56 8.92
CA SER A 34 5.80 3.42 10.37
C SER A 34 4.68 4.24 11.04
N GLN A 35 4.12 5.25 10.35
CA GLN A 35 2.97 6.03 10.86
C GLN A 35 1.63 5.30 10.66
N VAL A 36 1.53 4.50 9.63
CA VAL A 36 0.29 3.80 9.23
C VAL A 36 0.27 2.32 9.58
N CYS A 37 1.40 1.77 10.06
CA CYS A 37 1.46 0.36 10.45
C CYS A 37 0.92 0.10 11.86
N GLU A 38 0.41 -1.10 12.07
CA GLU A 38 -0.02 -1.61 13.36
C GLU A 38 0.77 -2.91 13.68
N PRO A 39 1.44 -3.03 14.83
CA PRO A 39 1.68 -1.96 15.80
C PRO A 39 2.65 -0.88 15.27
N LEU A 40 2.55 0.33 15.80
CA LEU A 40 3.45 1.43 15.43
C LEU A 40 4.93 1.06 15.64
N ASN A 41 5.73 1.22 14.60
CA ASN A 41 7.17 0.91 14.67
C ASN A 41 7.97 2.13 15.17
N ARG A 42 7.90 2.37 16.49
CA ARG A 42 8.57 3.53 17.13
C ARG A 42 10.09 3.45 17.05
N ASP A 43 10.67 2.27 17.11
CA ASP A 43 12.12 2.10 17.05
C ASP A 43 12.68 2.52 15.69
N LEU A 44 11.94 2.25 14.61
CA LEU A 44 12.30 2.72 13.28
C LEU A 44 12.26 4.24 13.19
N GLN A 45 11.23 4.87 13.74
CA GLN A 45 11.12 6.34 13.79
C GLN A 45 12.27 6.96 14.57
N ILE A 46 12.62 6.40 15.74
CA ILE A 46 13.74 6.88 16.56
C ILE A 46 15.05 6.77 15.80
N ARG A 47 15.31 5.67 15.09
CA ARG A 47 16.53 5.49 14.30
C ARG A 47 16.64 6.51 13.16
N ILE A 48 15.55 6.80 12.46
CA ILE A 48 15.53 7.80 11.39
C ILE A 48 15.79 9.20 11.97
N ILE A 49 15.12 9.56 13.07
CA ILE A 49 15.33 10.86 13.74
C ILE A 49 16.77 10.99 14.23
N ALA A 50 17.37 9.92 14.78
CA ALA A 50 18.75 9.95 15.26
C ALA A 50 19.77 10.19 14.14
N ARG A 51 19.48 9.78 12.89
CA ARG A 51 20.34 10.01 11.73
C ARG A 51 20.40 11.48 11.32
N TYR A 52 19.27 12.18 11.34
CA TYR A 52 19.13 13.53 10.76
C TYR A 52 18.96 14.65 11.79
N GLY A 53 18.69 14.32 13.05
CA GLY A 53 18.34 15.30 14.08
C GLY A 53 16.83 15.55 14.21
N GLY A 54 16.45 16.33 15.25
CA GLY A 54 15.05 16.49 15.65
C GLY A 54 14.13 17.14 14.62
N ASP A 55 14.66 18.03 13.78
CA ASP A 55 13.88 18.79 12.79
C ASP A 55 13.30 17.91 11.68
N ILE A 56 13.96 16.79 11.35
CA ILE A 56 13.49 15.85 10.33
C ILE A 56 12.09 15.32 10.62
N ARG A 57 11.75 15.11 11.90
CA ARG A 57 10.43 14.68 12.32
C ARG A 57 9.35 15.66 11.88
N THR A 58 9.60 16.96 12.05
CA THR A 58 8.65 18.02 11.68
C THR A 58 8.48 18.07 10.16
N LEU A 59 9.59 17.97 9.41
CA LEU A 59 9.58 18.00 7.96
C LEU A 59 8.83 16.76 7.39
N PHE A 60 9.16 15.56 7.86
CA PHE A 60 8.51 14.33 7.40
C PHE A 60 7.02 14.29 7.79
N MET A 61 6.67 14.76 9.00
CA MET A 61 5.26 14.87 9.41
C MET A 61 4.49 15.87 8.55
N GLY A 62 5.10 17.00 8.20
CA GLY A 62 4.48 17.99 7.32
C GLY A 62 4.23 17.44 5.91
N ALA A 63 5.23 16.80 5.31
CA ALA A 63 5.09 16.13 4.01
C ALA A 63 4.06 15.00 4.05
N TYR A 64 4.07 14.17 5.09
CA TYR A 64 3.09 13.09 5.28
C TYR A 64 1.65 13.62 5.37
N ARG A 65 1.42 14.71 6.10
CA ARG A 65 0.09 15.37 6.17
C ARG A 65 -0.36 15.91 4.80
N ALA A 66 0.56 16.46 4.03
CA ALA A 66 0.27 16.92 2.66
C ALA A 66 -0.13 15.73 1.76
N ILE A 67 0.59 14.59 1.84
CA ILE A 67 0.24 13.36 1.13
C ILE A 67 -1.15 12.85 1.56
N THR A 68 -1.43 12.81 2.86
CA THR A 68 -2.74 12.39 3.37
C THR A 68 -3.86 13.27 2.81
N ALA A 69 -3.64 14.57 2.70
CA ALA A 69 -4.59 15.49 2.07
C ALA A 69 -4.77 15.18 0.58
N GLY A 70 -3.68 14.89 -0.16
CA GLY A 70 -3.73 14.51 -1.57
C GLY A 70 -4.52 13.22 -1.80
N VAL A 71 -4.31 12.19 -0.97
CA VAL A 71 -5.10 10.94 -1.03
C VAL A 71 -6.57 11.18 -0.71
N ALA A 72 -6.88 12.09 0.21
CA ALA A 72 -8.26 12.45 0.54
C ALA A 72 -8.95 13.23 -0.60
N GLU A 73 -8.21 14.06 -1.34
CA GLU A 73 -8.70 14.82 -2.48
C GLU A 73 -9.00 13.91 -3.68
N ASP A 74 -8.05 13.02 -4.02
CA ASP A 74 -8.22 12.04 -5.10
C ASP A 74 -7.58 10.68 -4.72
N PRO A 75 -8.35 9.75 -4.17
CA PRO A 75 -7.83 8.44 -3.78
C PRO A 75 -7.37 7.56 -4.95
N ALA A 76 -7.80 7.86 -6.18
CA ALA A 76 -7.39 7.12 -7.38
C ALA A 76 -6.02 7.56 -7.91
N GLN A 77 -5.58 8.76 -7.55
CA GLN A 77 -4.29 9.29 -7.95
C GLN A 77 -3.16 8.60 -7.16
N ASN A 78 -2.06 8.24 -7.85
CA ASN A 78 -0.85 7.79 -7.17
C ASN A 78 -0.05 8.99 -6.66
N VAL A 79 -0.42 9.45 -5.45
CA VAL A 79 0.14 10.64 -4.79
C VAL A 79 1.64 10.51 -4.55
N LEU A 80 2.10 9.33 -4.13
CA LEU A 80 3.52 9.10 -3.84
C LEU A 80 4.38 9.03 -5.11
N LEU A 81 3.87 8.50 -6.22
CA LEU A 81 4.58 8.56 -7.50
C LEU A 81 4.73 10.01 -7.97
N HIS A 82 3.67 10.82 -7.91
CA HIS A 82 3.75 12.23 -8.28
C HIS A 82 4.81 12.98 -7.46
N LEU A 83 4.82 12.77 -6.15
CA LEU A 83 5.82 13.40 -5.29
C LEU A 83 7.24 12.90 -5.60
N ALA A 84 7.43 11.60 -5.85
CA ALA A 84 8.73 11.00 -6.18
C ALA A 84 9.30 11.56 -7.49
N VAL A 85 8.44 11.75 -8.51
CA VAL A 85 8.80 12.35 -9.80
C VAL A 85 9.23 13.80 -9.62
N GLU A 86 8.45 14.63 -8.94
CA GLU A 86 8.75 16.03 -8.72
C GLU A 86 9.95 16.24 -7.78
N PHE A 87 10.15 15.36 -6.82
CA PHE A 87 11.36 15.35 -6.00
C PHE A 87 12.61 14.90 -6.78
N GLY A 88 12.41 14.23 -7.95
CA GLY A 88 13.48 13.80 -8.85
C GLY A 88 14.15 12.49 -8.45
N VAL A 89 13.41 11.56 -7.83
CA VAL A 89 13.86 10.20 -7.46
C VAL A 89 13.15 9.10 -8.25
N ALA A 90 12.11 9.42 -9.00
CA ALA A 90 11.42 8.51 -9.90
C ALA A 90 11.28 9.12 -11.30
N CYS A 91 11.15 8.27 -12.30
CA CYS A 91 10.74 8.69 -13.63
C CYS A 91 9.21 8.64 -13.74
N PRO A 92 8.59 9.56 -14.52
CA PRO A 92 7.19 9.42 -14.86
C PRO A 92 6.98 8.05 -15.51
N SER A 93 6.26 7.18 -14.83
CA SER A 93 5.83 5.94 -15.46
C SER A 93 4.70 6.32 -16.42
N PRO A 94 4.68 5.83 -17.67
CA PRO A 94 3.50 5.84 -18.47
C PRO A 94 2.48 4.86 -17.88
N ALA A 95 2.02 5.12 -16.69
CA ALA A 95 0.98 4.37 -15.99
C ALA A 95 -0.34 4.58 -16.74
N GLN A 96 -0.45 3.95 -17.87
CA GLN A 96 -1.59 3.99 -18.75
C GLN A 96 -2.36 2.68 -18.59
N TYR A 97 -2.81 2.43 -17.38
CA TYR A 97 -3.94 1.55 -17.26
C TYR A 97 -5.20 2.44 -17.35
N ALA A 98 -5.83 2.46 -18.53
CA ALA A 98 -7.17 3.01 -18.65
C ALA A 98 -8.07 2.35 -17.60
N GLY A 99 -9.00 3.08 -16.97
CA GLY A 99 -9.87 2.55 -15.92
C GLY A 99 -10.57 1.25 -16.32
N GLU A 100 -10.98 1.13 -17.59
CA GLU A 100 -11.56 -0.10 -18.17
C GLU A 100 -10.59 -1.30 -18.13
N THR A 101 -9.30 -1.09 -18.39
CA THR A 101 -8.29 -2.16 -18.34
C THR A 101 -8.09 -2.63 -16.90
N ILE A 102 -8.16 -1.73 -15.93
CA ILE A 102 -8.03 -2.04 -14.51
C ILE A 102 -9.27 -2.79 -14.01
N ASP A 103 -10.47 -2.36 -14.40
CA ASP A 103 -11.70 -3.09 -14.11
C ASP A 103 -11.66 -4.50 -14.69
N GLN A 104 -11.20 -4.67 -15.92
CA GLN A 104 -11.05 -5.98 -16.57
C GLN A 104 -10.01 -6.85 -15.87
N LEU A 105 -8.85 -6.31 -15.50
CA LEU A 105 -7.81 -7.05 -14.77
C LEU A 105 -8.30 -7.49 -13.38
N PHE A 106 -9.02 -6.61 -12.68
CA PHE A 106 -9.59 -6.92 -11.39
C PHE A 106 -10.68 -7.99 -11.51
N VAL A 107 -11.59 -7.85 -12.47
CA VAL A 107 -12.63 -8.81 -12.79
C VAL A 107 -12.03 -10.18 -13.15
N GLN A 108 -11.05 -10.22 -14.05
CA GLN A 108 -10.38 -11.46 -14.43
C GLN A 108 -9.72 -12.13 -13.23
N ARG A 109 -9.04 -11.36 -12.37
CA ARG A 109 -8.41 -11.89 -11.16
C ARG A 109 -9.42 -12.49 -10.18
N VAL A 110 -10.57 -11.83 -10.01
CA VAL A 110 -11.65 -12.35 -9.17
C VAL A 110 -12.28 -13.59 -9.78
N MET A 111 -12.49 -13.62 -11.11
CA MET A 111 -13.00 -14.81 -11.81
C MET A 111 -12.05 -15.99 -11.68
N ASP A 112 -10.76 -15.79 -11.87
CA ASP A 112 -9.73 -16.82 -11.70
C ASP A 112 -9.73 -17.41 -10.28
N LEU A 113 -10.04 -16.59 -9.28
CA LEU A 113 -10.07 -17.01 -7.87
C LEU A 113 -11.39 -17.71 -7.47
N THR A 114 -12.50 -17.41 -8.14
CA THR A 114 -13.84 -17.83 -7.70
C THR A 114 -14.53 -18.79 -8.66
N ASP A 115 -13.94 -19.05 -9.82
CA ASP A 115 -14.47 -19.93 -10.88
C ASP A 115 -15.96 -19.63 -11.26
N LYS A 116 -16.30 -18.32 -11.29
CA LYS A 116 -17.65 -17.85 -11.61
C LYS A 116 -17.64 -16.97 -12.85
N SER A 117 -18.67 -17.16 -13.68
CA SER A 117 -18.81 -16.46 -14.97
C SER A 117 -19.26 -14.99 -14.85
N ASP A 118 -19.88 -14.62 -13.72
CA ASP A 118 -20.33 -13.25 -13.48
C ASP A 118 -19.41 -12.57 -12.46
N PRO A 119 -18.68 -11.52 -12.87
CA PRO A 119 -17.74 -10.81 -12.00
C PRO A 119 -18.37 -10.20 -10.75
N ASP A 120 -19.58 -9.67 -10.86
CA ASP A 120 -20.25 -9.05 -9.72
C ASP A 120 -20.73 -10.10 -8.72
N VAL A 121 -21.19 -11.25 -9.21
CA VAL A 121 -21.55 -12.40 -8.38
C VAL A 121 -20.31 -13.03 -7.76
N ALA A 122 -19.24 -13.18 -8.55
CA ALA A 122 -17.97 -13.68 -8.07
C ALA A 122 -17.40 -12.82 -6.95
N LEU A 123 -17.40 -11.51 -7.14
CA LEU A 123 -16.90 -10.55 -6.16
C LEU A 123 -17.78 -10.48 -4.91
N ALA A 124 -19.11 -10.55 -5.06
CA ALA A 124 -20.04 -10.58 -3.93
C ALA A 124 -19.97 -11.89 -3.12
N ALA A 125 -19.65 -13.00 -3.79
CA ALA A 125 -19.50 -14.31 -3.17
C ALA A 125 -18.08 -14.58 -2.64
N ALA A 126 -17.09 -13.78 -3.01
CA ALA A 126 -15.74 -13.88 -2.49
C ALA A 126 -15.74 -13.44 -1.02
N ASP A 127 -15.63 -14.38 -0.11
CA ASP A 127 -15.38 -14.13 1.31
C ASP A 127 -13.91 -13.71 1.50
N GLY A 128 -13.61 -12.51 1.04
CA GLY A 128 -12.30 -11.91 1.14
C GLY A 128 -11.26 -12.50 0.17
N ILE A 129 -10.85 -11.71 -0.80
CA ILE A 129 -9.76 -12.07 -1.73
C ILE A 129 -8.47 -11.38 -1.33
N THR A 130 -7.34 -12.00 -1.70
CA THR A 130 -6.03 -11.34 -1.59
C THR A 130 -5.55 -10.92 -2.97
N ILE A 131 -5.18 -9.65 -3.10
CA ILE A 131 -4.65 -9.06 -4.31
C ILE A 131 -3.16 -8.84 -4.08
N HIS A 132 -2.35 -9.66 -4.73
CA HIS A 132 -0.90 -9.58 -4.66
C HIS A 132 -0.34 -9.01 -5.96
N LEU A 133 0.43 -7.94 -5.85
CA LEU A 133 1.24 -7.43 -6.94
C LEU A 133 2.72 -7.48 -6.52
N ALA A 134 3.49 -8.31 -7.21
CA ALA A 134 4.94 -8.28 -7.16
C ALA A 134 5.45 -7.17 -8.11
N ASN A 135 6.63 -6.63 -7.81
CA ASN A 135 7.30 -5.60 -8.61
C ASN A 135 6.52 -4.28 -8.70
N CYS A 136 6.13 -3.73 -7.56
CA CYS A 136 5.59 -2.37 -7.47
C CYS A 136 6.62 -1.27 -7.77
N ASP A 137 7.87 -1.65 -8.07
CA ASP A 137 9.01 -0.73 -8.14
C ASP A 137 8.91 0.26 -9.31
N LYS A 138 8.38 -0.18 -10.45
CA LYS A 138 8.35 0.63 -11.68
C LYS A 138 7.28 1.70 -11.69
N ASP A 139 6.13 1.45 -11.07
CA ASP A 139 4.95 2.33 -11.11
C ASP A 139 4.46 2.75 -9.72
N TYR A 140 5.27 2.50 -8.69
CA TYR A 140 4.90 2.80 -7.30
C TYR A 140 3.52 2.24 -6.92
N GLY A 141 3.13 1.10 -7.51
CA GLY A 141 1.87 0.43 -7.25
C GLY A 141 0.64 1.11 -7.83
N SER A 142 0.76 1.89 -8.90
CA SER A 142 -0.38 2.58 -9.54
C SER A 142 -1.53 1.62 -9.87
N SER A 143 -1.22 0.43 -10.37
CA SER A 143 -2.22 -0.61 -10.65
C SER A 143 -2.95 -1.07 -9.39
N MET A 144 -2.23 -1.21 -8.27
CA MET A 144 -2.79 -1.63 -6.98
C MET A 144 -3.72 -0.55 -6.41
N ILE A 145 -3.29 0.72 -6.48
CA ILE A 145 -4.09 1.87 -6.02
C ILE A 145 -5.38 1.98 -6.83
N ALA A 146 -5.29 1.80 -8.15
CA ALA A 146 -6.46 1.83 -9.01
C ALA A 146 -7.44 0.68 -8.69
N MET A 147 -6.94 -0.55 -8.48
CA MET A 147 -7.78 -1.68 -8.04
C MET A 147 -8.44 -1.43 -6.69
N ALA A 148 -7.70 -0.87 -5.72
CA ALA A 148 -8.26 -0.52 -4.42
C ALA A 148 -9.37 0.51 -4.53
N ASN A 149 -9.23 1.51 -5.43
CA ASN A 149 -10.26 2.50 -5.68
C ASN A 149 -11.51 1.88 -6.30
N VAL A 150 -11.37 0.91 -7.21
CA VAL A 150 -12.50 0.14 -7.76
C VAL A 150 -13.23 -0.62 -6.65
N VAL A 151 -12.51 -1.35 -5.80
CA VAL A 151 -13.10 -2.07 -4.65
C VAL A 151 -13.85 -1.11 -3.73
N ARG A 152 -13.24 0.02 -3.37
CA ARG A 152 -13.83 1.03 -2.50
C ARG A 152 -15.11 1.61 -3.08
N ASN A 153 -15.11 1.97 -4.37
CA ASN A 153 -16.27 2.55 -5.03
C ASN A 153 -17.41 1.56 -5.23
N ARG A 154 -17.11 0.30 -5.54
CA ARG A 154 -18.09 -0.75 -5.77
C ARG A 154 -18.77 -1.22 -4.48
N PHE A 155 -18.02 -1.40 -3.41
CA PHE A 155 -18.52 -1.96 -2.15
C PHE A 155 -18.82 -0.95 -1.05
N ARG A 156 -18.45 0.29 -1.22
CA ARG A 156 -18.75 1.43 -0.30
C ARG A 156 -18.61 1.08 1.19
N ALA A 157 -19.68 0.56 1.81
CA ALA A 157 -19.73 0.29 3.24
C ALA A 157 -18.87 -0.91 3.69
N ASN A 158 -18.65 -1.91 2.81
CA ASN A 158 -17.99 -3.17 3.17
C ASN A 158 -16.67 -3.40 2.40
N TYR A 159 -16.11 -2.37 1.77
CA TYR A 159 -14.91 -2.52 0.95
C TYR A 159 -13.73 -3.12 1.73
N GLN A 160 -13.62 -2.83 3.02
CA GLN A 160 -12.56 -3.33 3.89
C GLN A 160 -12.64 -4.85 4.15
N GLU A 161 -13.79 -5.48 3.88
CA GLU A 161 -13.99 -6.92 4.03
C GLU A 161 -13.81 -7.68 2.71
N LYS A 162 -13.57 -6.99 1.59
CA LYS A 162 -13.55 -7.59 0.26
C LYS A 162 -12.16 -7.95 -0.23
N ALA A 163 -11.14 -7.22 0.15
CA ALA A 163 -9.79 -7.50 -0.33
C ALA A 163 -8.71 -7.14 0.70
N ILE A 164 -7.66 -7.95 0.75
CA ILE A 164 -6.36 -7.60 1.32
C ILE A 164 -5.41 -7.30 0.17
N PHE A 165 -4.72 -6.17 0.24
CA PHE A 165 -3.71 -5.79 -0.73
C PHE A 165 -2.32 -6.09 -0.20
N VAL A 166 -1.47 -6.68 -1.05
CA VAL A 166 -0.13 -7.09 -0.68
C VAL A 166 0.87 -6.51 -1.65
N SER A 167 1.73 -5.63 -1.16
CA SER A 167 2.85 -5.11 -1.93
C SER A 167 4.14 -5.82 -1.55
N GLY A 168 4.93 -6.19 -2.57
CA GLY A 168 6.23 -6.80 -2.39
C GLY A 168 7.26 -6.17 -3.33
N GLY A 169 8.50 -6.16 -2.91
CA GLY A 169 9.64 -5.70 -3.70
C GLY A 169 10.65 -6.82 -3.89
N ASP A 170 11.63 -6.61 -4.75
CA ASP A 170 12.76 -7.51 -4.95
C ASP A 170 13.92 -7.27 -3.95
N GLY A 171 13.65 -6.54 -2.87
CA GLY A 171 14.53 -6.35 -1.71
C GLY A 171 15.51 -5.17 -1.80
N ASN A 172 15.67 -4.52 -2.93
CA ASN A 172 16.68 -3.46 -3.09
C ASN A 172 16.13 -2.03 -3.00
N GLU A 173 14.84 -1.84 -3.19
CA GLU A 173 14.22 -0.52 -3.17
C GLU A 173 12.99 -0.52 -2.26
N TYR A 174 12.77 0.58 -1.55
CA TYR A 174 11.62 0.75 -0.66
C TYR A 174 10.35 1.21 -1.39
N SER A 175 10.34 1.19 -2.72
CA SER A 175 9.21 1.58 -3.58
C SER A 175 7.93 0.79 -3.29
N TYR A 176 8.05 -0.48 -2.85
CA TYR A 176 6.92 -1.30 -2.42
C TYR A 176 6.18 -0.74 -1.20
N LEU A 177 6.79 0.17 -0.45
CA LEU A 177 6.13 0.86 0.65
C LEU A 177 5.18 1.97 0.17
N ALA A 178 5.38 2.52 -1.03
CA ALA A 178 4.53 3.59 -1.54
C ALA A 178 3.05 3.17 -1.68
N PRO A 179 2.71 2.05 -2.36
CA PRO A 179 1.33 1.59 -2.41
C PRO A 179 0.79 1.23 -1.03
N PHE A 180 1.60 0.60 -0.16
CA PHE A 180 1.19 0.29 1.21
C PHE A 180 0.76 1.55 1.99
N ILE A 181 1.60 2.60 1.96
CA ILE A 181 1.31 3.87 2.65
C ILE A 181 -0.01 4.46 2.15
N GLN A 182 -0.18 4.54 0.84
CA GLN A 182 -1.38 5.13 0.26
C GLN A 182 -2.63 4.29 0.55
N LEU A 183 -2.56 2.96 0.42
CA LEU A 183 -3.64 2.04 0.73
C LEU A 183 -4.06 2.10 2.21
N ALA A 184 -3.09 2.17 3.11
CA ALA A 184 -3.36 2.32 4.53
C ALA A 184 -4.03 3.67 4.85
N ILE A 185 -3.62 4.78 4.21
CA ILE A 185 -4.31 6.08 4.30
C ILE A 185 -5.74 5.99 3.77
N MET A 186 -5.99 5.21 2.70
CA MET A 186 -7.33 4.96 2.16
C MET A 186 -8.19 4.07 3.08
N GLY A 187 -7.65 3.52 4.16
CA GLY A 187 -8.32 2.58 5.05
C GLY A 187 -8.50 1.20 4.44
N MET A 188 -7.58 0.77 3.57
CA MET A 188 -7.62 -0.56 2.97
C MET A 188 -6.82 -1.56 3.82
N PRO A 189 -7.33 -2.80 4.01
CA PRO A 189 -6.54 -3.88 4.59
C PRO A 189 -5.36 -4.19 3.67
N CYS A 190 -4.14 -3.94 4.15
CA CYS A 190 -2.94 -4.17 3.36
C CYS A 190 -1.72 -4.51 4.22
N TYR A 191 -0.74 -5.13 3.60
CA TYR A 191 0.59 -5.24 4.16
C TYR A 191 1.66 -5.12 3.07
N ALA A 192 2.86 -4.73 3.48
CA ALA A 192 4.03 -4.63 2.63
C ALA A 192 5.19 -5.47 3.20
N SER A 193 5.84 -6.24 2.34
CA SER A 193 6.97 -7.08 2.73
C SER A 193 8.06 -7.06 1.67
N PRO A 194 9.36 -6.89 2.05
CA PRO A 194 10.46 -7.01 1.11
C PRO A 194 10.59 -8.42 0.53
N ASP A 195 10.16 -9.44 1.30
CA ASP A 195 10.24 -10.86 0.91
C ASP A 195 9.00 -11.33 0.14
N GLY A 196 8.06 -10.43 -0.14
CA GLY A 196 6.78 -10.76 -0.75
C GLY A 196 5.81 -11.45 0.22
N PRO A 197 4.70 -12.01 -0.27
CA PRO A 197 3.69 -12.65 0.55
C PRO A 197 4.09 -14.06 0.98
N ILE A 198 3.60 -14.47 2.15
CA ILE A 198 3.53 -15.90 2.49
C ILE A 198 2.28 -16.47 1.84
N LEU A 199 2.46 -17.33 0.85
CA LEU A 199 1.36 -18.02 0.18
C LEU A 199 0.96 -19.25 0.98
N CYS A 200 -0.33 -19.35 1.33
CA CYS A 200 -0.91 -20.48 2.06
C CYS A 200 -2.08 -21.06 1.27
N GLY A 201 -2.16 -22.40 1.22
CA GLY A 201 -3.26 -23.11 0.56
C GLY A 201 -3.41 -22.72 -0.92
N ASP A 202 -4.57 -22.24 -1.32
CA ASP A 202 -4.89 -21.84 -2.69
C ASP A 202 -4.24 -20.48 -3.08
N GLN A 203 -3.00 -20.27 -2.66
CA GLN A 203 -2.18 -19.05 -2.91
C GLN A 203 -2.72 -17.78 -2.25
N GLN A 204 -3.47 -17.91 -1.17
CA GLN A 204 -3.99 -16.75 -0.45
C GLN A 204 -2.92 -16.14 0.46
N ALA A 205 -2.62 -14.87 0.25
CA ALA A 205 -1.67 -14.09 1.06
C ALA A 205 -2.34 -13.53 2.33
N LEU A 206 -3.00 -14.39 3.11
CA LEU A 206 -3.73 -14.01 4.32
C LEU A 206 -2.83 -13.72 5.52
N PHE A 207 -1.58 -14.21 5.49
CA PHE A 207 -0.63 -14.11 6.58
C PHE A 207 0.55 -13.25 6.16
N ALA A 208 0.81 -12.21 6.94
CA ALA A 208 1.96 -11.36 6.71
C ALA A 208 3.23 -11.96 7.34
N PRO A 209 4.41 -11.86 6.69
CA PRO A 209 5.69 -12.15 7.32
C PRO A 209 5.91 -11.30 8.57
N GLN A 210 6.75 -11.76 9.49
CA GLN A 210 7.06 -11.03 10.71
C GLN A 210 7.73 -9.67 10.46
N SER A 211 8.44 -9.55 9.33
CA SER A 211 9.10 -8.32 8.87
C SER A 211 8.17 -7.34 8.16
N ALA A 212 6.90 -7.70 7.92
CA ALA A 212 5.99 -6.89 7.14
C ALA A 212 5.46 -5.67 7.91
N PHE A 213 5.21 -4.59 7.17
CA PHE A 213 4.37 -3.48 7.62
C PHE A 213 2.91 -3.84 7.35
N CYS A 214 2.05 -3.77 8.34
CA CYS A 214 0.63 -4.09 8.22
C CYS A 214 -0.23 -2.89 8.60
N SER A 215 -1.31 -2.61 7.86
CA SER A 215 -2.28 -1.59 8.22
C SER A 215 -3.16 -2.04 9.41
N ALA A 216 -3.82 -1.08 10.07
CA ALA A 216 -4.75 -1.39 11.16
C ALA A 216 -5.92 -2.28 10.67
N GLU A 217 -6.41 -2.03 9.47
CA GLU A 217 -7.52 -2.77 8.84
C GLU A 217 -7.16 -4.23 8.56
N PHE A 218 -5.87 -4.53 8.33
CA PHE A 218 -5.37 -5.90 8.21
C PHE A 218 -5.68 -6.73 9.48
N PHE A 219 -5.63 -6.12 10.66
CA PHE A 219 -5.93 -6.75 11.94
C PHE A 219 -7.40 -6.64 12.37
N SER A 220 -8.29 -6.16 11.51
CA SER A 220 -9.71 -6.07 11.83
C SER A 220 -10.30 -7.40 12.30
N SER A 221 -11.42 -7.33 13.01
CA SER A 221 -12.10 -8.52 13.52
C SER A 221 -12.54 -9.46 12.40
N TYR A 222 -12.93 -8.94 11.25
CA TYR A 222 -13.30 -9.71 10.06
C TYR A 222 -12.11 -10.56 9.57
N TRP A 223 -10.98 -9.94 9.22
CA TRP A 223 -9.81 -10.64 8.71
C TRP A 223 -9.17 -11.57 9.73
N THR A 224 -9.29 -11.24 11.01
CA THR A 224 -8.86 -12.14 12.09
C THR A 224 -9.71 -13.43 12.11
N LYS A 225 -11.03 -13.33 11.89
CA LYS A 225 -11.91 -14.52 11.77
C LYS A 225 -11.58 -15.33 10.52
N VAL A 226 -11.36 -14.68 9.37
CA VAL A 226 -10.97 -15.35 8.13
C VAL A 226 -9.68 -16.13 8.31
N ARG A 227 -8.63 -15.53 8.86
CA ARG A 227 -7.35 -16.21 9.15
C ARG A 227 -7.50 -17.40 10.10
N ARG A 228 -8.30 -17.28 11.15
CA ARG A 228 -8.58 -18.39 12.08
C ARG A 228 -9.28 -19.55 11.38
N ALA A 229 -10.24 -19.25 10.52
CA ALA A 229 -10.94 -20.28 9.76
C ALA A 229 -9.98 -21.01 8.80
N GLU A 230 -9.06 -20.29 8.15
CA GLU A 230 -8.09 -20.89 7.25
C GLU A 230 -7.07 -21.76 8.00
N LEU A 231 -6.53 -21.30 9.13
CA LEU A 231 -5.66 -22.12 9.99
C LEU A 231 -6.34 -23.42 10.43
N TRP A 232 -7.62 -23.34 10.75
CA TRP A 232 -8.38 -24.55 11.13
C TRP A 232 -8.57 -25.52 9.95
N ARG A 233 -8.78 -25.01 8.72
CA ARG A 233 -8.84 -25.85 7.50
C ARG A 233 -7.49 -26.50 7.20
N MET A 234 -6.40 -25.77 7.33
CA MET A 234 -5.04 -26.29 7.13
C MET A 234 -4.72 -27.42 8.11
N ASN A 235 -5.03 -27.25 9.39
CA ASN A 235 -4.77 -28.27 10.42
C ASN A 235 -5.62 -29.56 10.26
N ARG A 236 -6.72 -29.52 9.51
CA ARG A 236 -7.53 -30.72 9.20
C ARG A 236 -7.07 -31.46 7.97
N ARG A 237 -6.23 -30.85 7.12
CA ARG A 237 -5.69 -31.48 5.91
C ARG A 237 -4.33 -32.19 6.16
N MET A 238 -3.73 -31.99 7.34
CA MET A 238 -2.59 -32.75 7.85
C MET A 238 -3.08 -33.96 8.64
#